data_eeaf3e5a329a0846d1b8e8cedb510124
#
_entry.id   eeaf3e5a329a0846d1b8e8cedb510124
#
_cell.length_a   1.000
_cell.length_b   1.000
_cell.length_c   1.000
_cell.angle_alpha   90.00
_cell.angle_beta   90.00
_cell.angle_gamma   90.00
#
_symmetry.space_group_name_H-M   'P 1'
#
loop_
_entity.id
_entity.type
_entity.pdbx_description
1 polymer ?
#
loop_
_entity_poly.entity_id
_entity_poly.type
_entity_poly.pdbx_seq_one_letter_code
_entity_poly.pdbx_strand_id
1 'polypeptide(L)'
;SYTLQNPTGIAVRGGKMWIADYDNQTVVAADTEGHIYRLIRKPESATFPQESAFHPQKVLCDSRGNLYVSVLGVYQGAAVFDKNGEFSDFFGSNSVQVTLSLLMDRFWKSLMNEDQQEQISNYVPVQFTGFDLSARDFLYTCTGANDGNGSRLSRINPNGGNLWSGISAAGDKKVGYYKIHSYPTSFVDVAVTEEEFLFALDATKGRIFLYDTEGSPVFVFGGKGTQKGTFAIPAAIDTDKDSVL
;
A
#
# COMPACT_ATOMS: atom_id res chain seq x y z
N SER A 1 -7.34 -15.65 26.78
CA SER A 1 -8.15 -14.72 25.98
C SER A 1 -7.25 -13.63 25.38
N TYR A 2 -7.43 -13.28 24.13
CA TYR A 2 -6.74 -12.20 23.44
C TYR A 2 -7.69 -11.01 23.29
N THR A 3 -7.23 -9.83 23.56
CA THR A 3 -8.02 -8.60 23.39
C THR A 3 -7.32 -7.71 22.36
N LEU A 4 -8.04 -7.34 21.32
CA LEU A 4 -7.57 -6.36 20.34
C LEU A 4 -7.37 -4.99 21.01
N GLN A 5 -6.27 -4.30 20.70
CA GLN A 5 -5.99 -2.97 21.24
C GLN A 5 -6.26 -1.87 20.21
N ASN A 6 -5.77 -2.05 18.99
CA ASN A 6 -5.93 -1.08 17.91
C ASN A 6 -5.96 -1.80 16.56
N PRO A 7 -7.08 -2.44 16.20
CA PRO A 7 -7.22 -3.10 14.90
C PRO A 7 -7.30 -2.05 13.78
N THR A 8 -6.38 -2.14 12.82
CA THR A 8 -6.23 -1.18 11.72
C THR A 8 -6.53 -1.76 10.34
N GLY A 9 -6.55 -3.09 10.22
CA GLY A 9 -6.84 -3.76 8.97
C GLY A 9 -7.40 -5.15 9.20
N ILE A 10 -8.22 -5.60 8.26
CA ILE A 10 -8.82 -6.93 8.28
C ILE A 10 -8.84 -7.52 6.87
N ALA A 11 -8.60 -8.81 6.76
CA ALA A 11 -8.81 -9.59 5.55
C ALA A 11 -9.60 -10.84 5.87
N VAL A 12 -10.53 -11.21 4.99
CA VAL A 12 -11.33 -12.43 5.12
C VAL A 12 -11.23 -13.22 3.82
N ARG A 13 -10.84 -14.48 3.90
CA ARG A 13 -10.78 -15.38 2.74
C ARG A 13 -10.96 -16.83 3.15
N GLY A 14 -11.83 -17.56 2.46
CA GLY A 14 -12.01 -19.00 2.67
C GLY A 14 -12.39 -19.39 4.11
N GLY A 15 -13.25 -18.62 4.77
CA GLY A 15 -13.67 -18.87 6.15
C GLY A 15 -12.60 -18.54 7.20
N LYS A 16 -11.53 -17.90 6.82
CA LYS A 16 -10.46 -17.41 7.71
C LYS A 16 -10.43 -15.90 7.72
N MET A 17 -10.00 -15.34 8.83
CA MET A 17 -9.91 -13.91 9.09
C MET A 17 -8.53 -13.58 9.64
N TRP A 18 -7.95 -12.50 9.17
CA TRP A 18 -6.68 -11.94 9.68
C TRP A 18 -6.91 -10.49 10.06
N ILE A 19 -6.45 -10.10 11.25
CA ILE A 19 -6.62 -8.76 11.79
C ILE A 19 -5.24 -8.20 12.13
N ALA A 20 -4.91 -7.05 11.54
CA ALA A 20 -3.74 -6.27 11.91
C ALA A 20 -4.04 -5.51 13.21
N ASP A 21 -3.44 -5.93 14.32
CA ASP A 21 -3.59 -5.30 15.63
C ASP A 21 -2.33 -4.49 15.94
N TYR A 22 -2.41 -3.22 15.61
CA TYR A 22 -1.29 -2.28 15.58
C TYR A 22 -0.56 -2.16 16.92
N ASP A 23 -1.29 -1.87 18.01
CA ASP A 23 -0.68 -1.62 19.31
C ASP A 23 -0.19 -2.91 19.99
N ASN A 24 -0.83 -4.04 19.72
CA ASN A 24 -0.33 -5.35 20.15
C ASN A 24 0.80 -5.90 19.27
N GLN A 25 1.19 -5.18 18.21
CA GLN A 25 2.27 -5.58 17.29
C GLN A 25 2.08 -7.01 16.76
N THR A 26 0.87 -7.34 16.34
CA THR A 26 0.48 -8.71 16.03
C THR A 26 -0.51 -8.74 14.88
N VAL A 27 -0.38 -9.72 13.98
CA VAL A 27 -1.49 -10.10 13.10
C VAL A 27 -2.17 -11.32 13.73
N VAL A 28 -3.46 -11.15 14.03
CA VAL A 28 -4.30 -12.20 14.64
C VAL A 28 -4.94 -13.01 13.51
N ALA A 29 -4.75 -14.32 13.52
CA ALA A 29 -5.43 -15.23 12.61
C ALA A 29 -6.53 -16.00 13.37
N ALA A 30 -7.76 -15.89 12.87
CA ALA A 30 -8.95 -16.50 13.44
C ALA A 30 -9.84 -17.10 12.34
N ASP A 31 -10.83 -17.88 12.74
CA ASP A 31 -11.96 -18.20 11.87
C ASP A 31 -13.01 -17.06 11.90
N THR A 32 -14.03 -17.17 11.05
CA THR A 32 -15.12 -16.19 11.00
C THR A 32 -16.06 -16.22 12.22
N GLU A 33 -15.90 -17.20 13.10
CA GLU A 33 -16.60 -17.30 14.38
C GLU A 33 -15.82 -16.63 15.52
N GLY A 34 -14.58 -16.20 15.23
CA GLY A 34 -13.71 -15.49 16.17
C GLY A 34 -12.78 -16.39 16.99
N HIS A 35 -12.67 -17.68 16.65
CA HIS A 35 -11.71 -18.56 17.30
C HIS A 35 -10.30 -18.32 16.78
N ILE A 36 -9.44 -17.79 17.62
CA ILE A 36 -8.05 -17.48 17.29
C ILE A 36 -7.25 -18.78 17.26
N TYR A 37 -6.57 -19.03 16.15
CA TYR A 37 -5.70 -20.20 15.99
C TYR A 37 -4.22 -19.84 15.82
N ARG A 38 -3.89 -18.56 15.56
CA ARG A 38 -2.50 -18.10 15.44
C ARG A 38 -2.33 -16.62 15.73
N LEU A 39 -1.16 -16.29 16.26
CA LEU A 39 -0.67 -14.92 16.43
C LEU A 39 0.66 -14.80 15.68
N ILE A 40 0.71 -13.91 14.69
CA ILE A 40 1.91 -13.63 13.90
C ILE A 40 2.52 -12.34 14.45
N ARG A 41 3.79 -12.41 14.82
CA ARG A 41 4.54 -11.31 15.43
C ARG A 41 5.75 -10.96 14.57
N LYS A 42 6.55 -10.01 15.05
CA LYS A 42 7.80 -9.62 14.41
C LYS A 42 8.65 -10.85 14.10
N PRO A 43 9.06 -11.04 12.82
CA PRO A 43 9.90 -12.18 12.47
C PRO A 43 11.33 -11.99 12.96
N GLU A 44 11.93 -13.08 13.44
CA GLU A 44 13.36 -13.18 13.75
C GLU A 44 14.14 -13.54 12.47
N SER A 45 14.17 -12.63 11.51
CA SER A 45 14.86 -12.81 10.23
C SER A 45 15.89 -11.71 10.01
N ALA A 46 17.07 -12.05 9.50
CA ALA A 46 18.11 -11.07 9.17
C ALA A 46 17.67 -10.08 8.07
N THR A 47 16.72 -10.47 7.23
CA THR A 47 16.18 -9.62 6.16
C THR A 47 15.09 -8.67 6.67
N PHE A 48 14.48 -8.96 7.83
CA PHE A 48 13.52 -8.05 8.44
C PHE A 48 14.24 -6.98 9.28
N PRO A 49 13.90 -5.68 9.15
CA PRO A 49 14.56 -4.59 9.89
C PRO A 49 14.41 -4.78 11.40
N GLN A 50 15.49 -5.15 12.07
CA GLN A 50 15.45 -5.48 13.50
C GLN A 50 15.21 -4.25 14.39
N GLU A 51 15.61 -3.07 13.94
CA GLU A 51 15.38 -1.80 14.63
C GLU A 51 13.91 -1.32 14.56
N SER A 52 13.13 -1.81 13.58
CA SER A 52 11.73 -1.41 13.41
C SER A 52 10.82 -2.20 14.37
N ALA A 53 9.87 -1.50 14.99
CA ALA A 53 8.76 -2.17 15.68
C ALA A 53 7.82 -2.84 14.65
N PHE A 54 7.12 -3.88 15.04
CA PHE A 54 6.15 -4.55 14.18
C PHE A 54 4.76 -3.96 14.39
N HIS A 55 4.49 -2.82 13.76
CA HIS A 55 3.17 -2.18 13.78
C HIS A 55 2.42 -2.50 12.48
N PRO A 56 1.68 -3.62 12.40
CA PRO A 56 0.93 -3.97 11.21
C PRO A 56 -0.22 -2.99 11.02
N GLN A 57 -0.38 -2.48 9.78
CA GLN A 57 -1.42 -1.51 9.44
C GLN A 57 -2.52 -2.14 8.60
N LYS A 58 -2.15 -2.92 7.59
CA LYS A 58 -3.07 -3.66 6.72
C LYS A 58 -2.57 -5.08 6.53
N VAL A 59 -3.51 -5.99 6.29
CA VAL A 59 -3.25 -7.39 5.96
C VAL A 59 -4.12 -7.83 4.80
N LEU A 60 -3.56 -8.60 3.88
CA LEU A 60 -4.26 -9.26 2.78
C LEU A 60 -3.88 -10.74 2.75
N CYS A 61 -4.72 -11.56 2.14
CA CYS A 61 -4.45 -12.98 1.96
C CYS A 61 -4.62 -13.38 0.48
N ASP A 62 -3.60 -13.98 -0.13
CA ASP A 62 -3.68 -14.48 -1.51
C ASP A 62 -4.44 -15.82 -1.61
N SER A 63 -4.62 -16.31 -2.85
CA SER A 63 -5.32 -17.57 -3.11
C SER A 63 -4.58 -18.80 -2.56
N ARG A 64 -3.28 -18.69 -2.29
CA ARG A 64 -2.42 -19.76 -1.76
C ARG A 64 -2.35 -19.75 -0.24
N GLY A 65 -2.91 -18.71 0.40
CA GLY A 65 -2.90 -18.51 1.84
C GLY A 65 -1.67 -17.78 2.37
N ASN A 66 -0.89 -17.13 1.51
CA ASN A 66 0.17 -16.23 1.95
C ASN A 66 -0.44 -14.91 2.40
N LEU A 67 0.14 -14.31 3.43
CA LEU A 67 -0.29 -13.02 3.96
C LEU A 67 0.67 -11.94 3.52
N TYR A 68 0.12 -10.81 3.12
CA TYR A 68 0.82 -9.58 2.81
C TYR A 68 0.49 -8.57 3.89
N VAL A 69 1.47 -8.08 4.61
CA VAL A 69 1.29 -7.19 5.75
C VAL A 69 2.06 -5.90 5.52
N SER A 70 1.37 -4.76 5.50
CA SER A 70 2.06 -3.48 5.58
C SER A 70 2.40 -3.18 7.03
N VAL A 71 3.65 -2.81 7.28
CA VAL A 71 4.17 -2.54 8.63
C VAL A 71 4.71 -1.12 8.65
N LEU A 72 4.29 -0.33 9.63
CA LEU A 72 4.74 1.06 9.76
C LEU A 72 6.26 1.13 9.92
N GLY A 73 6.90 2.01 9.14
CA GLY A 73 8.35 2.20 9.16
C GLY A 73 9.13 1.12 8.41
N VAL A 74 8.46 0.18 7.74
CA VAL A 74 9.08 -0.81 6.87
C VAL A 74 8.85 -0.41 5.41
N TYR A 75 9.93 -0.09 4.71
CA TYR A 75 9.90 0.49 3.36
C TYR A 75 10.22 -0.50 2.25
N GLN A 76 10.53 -1.75 2.61
CA GLN A 76 10.88 -2.81 1.67
C GLN A 76 9.67 -3.38 0.90
N GLY A 77 8.48 -2.92 1.20
CA GLY A 77 7.22 -3.40 0.64
C GLY A 77 6.34 -4.08 1.68
N ALA A 78 5.38 -4.88 1.24
CA ALA A 78 4.58 -5.69 2.15
C ALA A 78 5.40 -6.88 2.67
N ALA A 79 5.42 -7.10 3.97
CA ALA A 79 6.00 -8.29 4.56
C ALA A 79 5.14 -9.51 4.21
N VAL A 80 5.74 -10.55 3.64
CA VAL A 80 5.04 -11.76 3.22
C VAL A 80 5.27 -12.88 4.23
N PHE A 81 4.18 -13.43 4.71
CA PHE A 81 4.19 -14.63 5.54
C PHE A 81 3.51 -15.78 4.79
N ASP A 82 4.08 -16.95 4.88
CA ASP A 82 3.49 -18.14 4.29
C ASP A 82 2.20 -18.59 5.03
N LYS A 83 1.54 -19.61 4.52
CA LYS A 83 0.33 -20.19 5.14
C LYS A 83 0.55 -20.69 6.58
N ASN A 84 1.81 -20.91 6.98
CA ASN A 84 2.17 -21.32 8.34
C ASN A 84 2.46 -20.12 9.25
N GLY A 85 2.45 -18.89 8.70
CA GLY A 85 2.77 -17.66 9.40
C GLY A 85 4.27 -17.42 9.55
N GLU A 86 5.09 -18.14 8.78
CA GLU A 86 6.53 -17.92 8.73
C GLU A 86 6.86 -16.82 7.71
N PHE A 87 7.72 -15.89 8.09
CA PHE A 87 8.13 -14.81 7.21
C PHE A 87 8.98 -15.36 6.05
N SER A 88 8.60 -14.98 4.83
CA SER A 88 9.28 -15.40 3.61
C SER A 88 10.20 -14.31 3.06
N ASP A 89 9.66 -13.14 2.75
CA ASP A 89 10.38 -12.02 2.14
C ASP A 89 9.49 -10.77 2.12
N PHE A 90 9.92 -9.72 1.42
CA PHE A 90 9.12 -8.55 1.11
C PHE A 90 8.62 -8.59 -0.33
N PHE A 91 7.40 -8.11 -0.55
CA PHE A 91 6.78 -8.09 -1.87
C PHE A 91 6.31 -6.68 -2.25
N GLY A 92 6.44 -6.37 -3.54
CA GLY A 92 5.96 -5.10 -4.06
C GLY A 92 6.83 -3.93 -3.69
N SER A 93 8.04 -4.17 -3.17
CA SER A 93 9.00 -3.09 -3.00
C SER A 93 9.13 -2.37 -4.35
N ASN A 94 9.04 -1.05 -4.31
CA ASN A 94 9.63 -0.27 -5.39
C ASN A 94 11.11 -0.65 -5.38
N SER A 95 11.45 -1.70 -6.10
CA SER A 95 12.80 -2.23 -6.15
C SER A 95 13.72 -1.20 -6.77
N VAL A 96 14.18 -0.31 -5.94
CA VAL A 96 15.55 0.12 -6.12
C VAL A 96 16.36 -1.09 -5.72
N GLN A 97 16.97 -1.69 -6.70
CA GLN A 97 18.03 -2.64 -6.41
C GLN A 97 19.07 -1.86 -5.58
N VAL A 98 18.97 -2.01 -4.27
CA VAL A 98 19.93 -1.54 -3.26
C VAL A 98 21.22 -2.33 -3.40
N THR A 99 21.64 -2.73 -4.59
CA THR A 99 22.77 -3.61 -4.69
C THR A 99 23.98 -2.82 -5.12
N LEU A 100 24.49 -2.30 -5.82
CA LEU A 100 25.74 -1.61 -6.10
C LEU A 100 25.58 -0.08 -6.22
N SER A 101 24.37 0.37 -6.57
CA SER A 101 24.11 1.79 -6.84
C SER A 101 24.18 2.64 -5.57
N LEU A 102 23.72 2.15 -4.41
CA LEU A 102 23.83 2.92 -3.16
C LEU A 102 25.28 3.01 -2.62
N LEU A 103 26.10 2.02 -2.88
CA LEU A 103 27.54 2.12 -2.58
C LEU A 103 28.26 3.05 -3.59
N MET A 104 27.84 2.98 -4.85
CA MET A 104 28.29 3.92 -5.89
C MET A 104 27.76 5.33 -5.63
N ASP A 105 26.49 5.50 -5.19
CA ASP A 105 25.92 6.80 -4.83
C ASP A 105 26.65 7.49 -3.69
N ARG A 106 27.09 6.77 -2.65
CA ARG A 106 27.93 7.36 -1.60
C ARG A 106 29.29 7.79 -2.12
N PHE A 107 29.86 7.06 -3.06
CA PHE A 107 31.12 7.41 -3.69
C PHE A 107 30.94 8.61 -4.63
N TRP A 108 29.89 8.62 -5.47
CA TRP A 108 29.60 9.73 -6.39
C TRP A 108 29.13 10.99 -5.67
N LYS A 109 28.34 10.89 -4.59
CA LYS A 109 27.94 12.03 -3.75
C LYS A 109 29.14 12.76 -3.12
N SER A 110 30.23 12.06 -2.85
CA SER A 110 31.46 12.67 -2.36
C SER A 110 32.23 13.45 -3.44
N LEU A 111 31.89 13.28 -4.71
CA LEU A 111 32.56 13.90 -5.87
C LEU A 111 31.68 14.93 -6.59
N MET A 112 30.42 15.08 -6.22
CA MET A 112 29.44 15.97 -6.85
C MET A 112 29.26 17.29 -6.10
N ASN A 113 28.95 18.37 -6.85
CA ASN A 113 28.58 19.66 -6.30
C ASN A 113 27.18 19.66 -5.68
N GLU A 114 26.90 20.63 -4.79
CA GLU A 114 25.64 20.75 -4.06
C GLU A 114 24.38 20.72 -4.96
N ASP A 115 24.41 21.43 -6.10
CA ASP A 115 23.31 21.46 -7.09
C ASP A 115 23.04 20.09 -7.77
N GLN A 116 24.05 19.23 -7.83
CA GLN A 116 23.93 17.88 -8.38
C GLN A 116 23.46 16.87 -7.33
N GLN A 117 23.75 17.14 -6.04
CA GLN A 117 23.27 16.32 -4.93
C GLN A 117 21.76 16.46 -4.73
N GLU A 118 21.18 17.63 -4.94
CA GLU A 118 19.73 17.87 -4.83
C GLU A 118 18.91 17.08 -5.87
N GLN A 119 19.45 16.84 -7.06
CA GLN A 119 18.78 16.05 -8.10
C GLN A 119 18.77 14.55 -7.82
N ILE A 120 19.71 14.04 -7.04
CA ILE A 120 19.83 12.62 -6.67
C ILE A 120 19.16 12.33 -5.33
N SER A 121 18.94 13.34 -4.51
CA SER A 121 18.40 13.26 -3.14
C SER A 121 16.97 12.73 -3.03
N ASN A 122 16.23 12.57 -4.13
CA ASN A 122 14.78 12.38 -4.10
C ASN A 122 14.31 10.93 -4.22
N TYR A 123 15.15 9.96 -3.94
CA TYR A 123 14.70 8.58 -3.88
C TYR A 123 14.58 8.07 -2.43
N VAL A 124 13.60 8.62 -1.72
CA VAL A 124 13.16 8.06 -0.43
C VAL A 124 12.24 6.88 -0.73
N PRO A 125 12.53 5.67 -0.24
CA PRO A 125 11.57 4.57 -0.30
C PRO A 125 10.27 5.02 0.35
N VAL A 126 9.15 4.90 -0.37
CA VAL A 126 7.85 5.36 0.13
C VAL A 126 7.06 4.16 0.58
N GLN A 127 6.59 4.21 1.81
CA GLN A 127 5.71 3.20 2.37
C GLN A 127 4.36 3.19 1.63
N PHE A 128 3.77 2.01 1.46
CA PHE A 128 2.39 1.90 0.98
C PHE A 128 1.44 2.52 2.00
N THR A 129 0.57 3.41 1.53
CA THR A 129 -0.53 3.95 2.32
C THR A 129 -1.76 3.06 2.25
N GLY A 130 -1.93 2.36 1.13
CA GLY A 130 -2.98 1.38 0.93
C GLY A 130 -2.56 0.32 -0.08
N PHE A 131 -3.17 -0.85 -0.01
CA PHE A 131 -2.98 -1.93 -0.97
C PHE A 131 -4.14 -2.92 -0.93
N ASP A 132 -4.37 -3.59 -2.06
CA ASP A 132 -5.43 -4.59 -2.21
C ASP A 132 -5.01 -5.69 -3.21
N LEU A 133 -5.63 -6.86 -3.13
CA LEU A 133 -5.38 -8.02 -3.98
C LEU A 133 -6.58 -8.34 -4.86
N SER A 134 -6.36 -8.41 -6.17
CA SER A 134 -7.39 -8.92 -7.08
C SER A 134 -7.65 -10.42 -6.89
N ALA A 135 -8.74 -10.92 -7.47
CA ALA A 135 -9.06 -12.33 -7.51
C ALA A 135 -7.96 -13.19 -8.16
N ARG A 136 -7.12 -12.59 -9.00
CA ARG A 136 -5.97 -13.23 -9.68
C ARG A 136 -4.64 -13.02 -8.96
N ASP A 137 -4.65 -12.59 -7.70
CA ASP A 137 -3.48 -12.32 -6.85
C ASP A 137 -2.55 -11.21 -7.40
N PHE A 138 -3.06 -10.27 -8.21
CA PHE A 138 -2.32 -9.05 -8.51
C PHE A 138 -2.41 -8.11 -7.31
N LEU A 139 -1.28 -7.60 -6.86
CA LEU A 139 -1.21 -6.62 -5.79
C LEU A 139 -1.33 -5.20 -6.37
N TYR A 140 -2.35 -4.48 -5.97
CA TYR A 140 -2.51 -3.06 -6.25
C TYR A 140 -2.08 -2.25 -5.04
N THR A 141 -1.26 -1.22 -5.26
CA THR A 141 -0.73 -0.40 -4.16
C THR A 141 -0.90 1.07 -4.44
N CYS A 142 -1.03 1.86 -3.40
CA CYS A 142 -0.87 3.30 -3.47
C CYS A 142 0.14 3.83 -2.47
N THR A 143 0.67 5.01 -2.79
CA THR A 143 1.51 5.80 -1.88
C THR A 143 0.90 7.18 -1.71
N GLY A 144 1.06 7.77 -0.53
CA GLY A 144 0.70 9.16 -0.28
C GLY A 144 1.52 10.14 -1.11
N ALA A 145 1.13 11.40 -1.12
CA ALA A 145 1.92 12.46 -1.72
C ALA A 145 3.17 12.74 -0.86
N ASN A 146 4.35 12.57 -1.44
CA ASN A 146 5.62 12.89 -0.80
C ASN A 146 6.37 13.94 -1.60
N ASP A 147 6.80 14.98 -0.93
CA ASP A 147 7.81 15.97 -1.35
C ASP A 147 7.74 16.43 -2.82
N GLY A 148 6.53 16.71 -3.29
CA GLY A 148 6.30 17.20 -4.65
C GLY A 148 6.18 16.15 -5.74
N ASN A 149 6.41 14.85 -5.44
CA ASN A 149 6.33 13.77 -6.43
C ASN A 149 4.91 13.23 -6.65
N GLY A 150 3.95 13.62 -5.82
CA GLY A 150 2.57 13.14 -5.88
C GLY A 150 2.42 11.67 -5.50
N SER A 151 1.18 11.23 -5.39
CA SER A 151 0.85 9.82 -5.14
C SER A 151 1.18 8.93 -6.34
N ARG A 152 1.54 7.68 -6.06
CA ARG A 152 1.79 6.66 -7.07
C ARG A 152 0.82 5.51 -6.90
N LEU A 153 0.48 4.88 -8.01
CA LEU A 153 -0.25 3.62 -8.07
C LEU A 153 0.63 2.57 -8.75
N SER A 154 0.54 1.34 -8.29
CA SER A 154 1.23 0.21 -8.92
C SER A 154 0.28 -0.97 -9.05
N ARG A 155 0.48 -1.77 -10.09
CA ARG A 155 -0.14 -3.07 -10.31
C ARG A 155 0.96 -4.09 -10.45
N ILE A 156 1.11 -4.95 -9.45
CA ILE A 156 2.23 -5.88 -9.33
C ILE A 156 1.70 -7.29 -9.56
N ASN A 157 2.26 -7.99 -10.52
CA ASN A 157 1.87 -9.38 -10.81
C ASN A 157 2.42 -10.33 -9.71
N PRO A 158 1.90 -11.57 -9.59
CA PRO A 158 2.34 -12.53 -8.58
C PRO A 158 3.84 -12.88 -8.63
N ASN A 159 4.55 -12.55 -9.71
CA ASN A 159 5.99 -12.73 -9.85
C ASN A 159 6.81 -11.48 -9.44
N GLY A 160 6.15 -10.44 -8.95
CA GLY A 160 6.80 -9.21 -8.47
C GLY A 160 7.02 -8.13 -9.55
N GLY A 161 6.61 -8.36 -10.80
CA GLY A 161 6.74 -7.37 -11.87
C GLY A 161 5.66 -6.30 -11.79
N ASN A 162 6.04 -5.01 -11.72
CA ASN A 162 5.10 -3.90 -11.76
C ASN A 162 4.67 -3.60 -13.20
N LEU A 163 3.41 -3.88 -13.52
CA LEU A 163 2.82 -3.68 -14.85
C LEU A 163 2.54 -2.21 -15.15
N TRP A 164 2.45 -1.37 -14.12
CA TRP A 164 2.23 0.07 -14.25
C TRP A 164 3.53 0.88 -13.99
N SER A 165 4.69 0.29 -14.22
CA SER A 165 5.99 0.95 -13.97
C SER A 165 6.20 2.24 -14.75
N GLY A 166 5.56 2.40 -15.91
CA GLY A 166 5.57 3.63 -16.71
C GLY A 166 4.58 4.72 -16.24
N ILE A 167 3.72 4.42 -15.26
CA ILE A 167 2.71 5.34 -14.75
C ILE A 167 3.31 6.08 -13.55
N SER A 168 4.12 7.09 -13.82
CA SER A 168 4.88 7.82 -12.79
C SER A 168 4.03 8.81 -11.98
N ALA A 169 2.85 9.14 -12.43
CA ALA A 169 1.96 10.08 -11.76
C ALA A 169 0.52 9.63 -11.87
N ALA A 170 -0.17 9.64 -10.75
CA ALA A 170 -1.58 9.33 -10.63
C ALA A 170 -2.36 10.57 -10.14
N GLY A 171 -3.68 10.46 -10.10
CA GLY A 171 -4.55 11.53 -9.63
C GLY A 171 -4.56 12.75 -10.55
N ASP A 172 -4.54 13.94 -9.97
CA ASP A 172 -4.72 15.20 -10.69
C ASP A 172 -3.73 15.44 -11.84
N LYS A 173 -2.49 14.99 -11.70
CA LYS A 173 -1.49 15.10 -12.76
C LYS A 173 -1.92 14.39 -14.04
N LYS A 174 -2.54 13.23 -13.92
CA LYS A 174 -2.95 12.42 -15.07
C LYS A 174 -4.23 12.95 -15.73
N VAL A 175 -5.16 13.51 -14.95
CA VAL A 175 -6.40 14.06 -15.49
C VAL A 175 -6.31 15.55 -15.90
N GLY A 176 -5.16 16.17 -15.79
CA GLY A 176 -4.94 17.54 -16.25
C GLY A 176 -5.36 18.65 -15.30
N TYR A 177 -5.81 18.34 -14.10
CA TYR A 177 -6.24 19.32 -13.10
C TYR A 177 -5.12 20.00 -12.30
N TYR A 178 -3.87 19.74 -12.62
CA TYR A 178 -2.69 20.14 -11.85
C TYR A 178 -2.41 21.64 -11.82
N LYS A 179 -3.05 22.46 -12.67
CA LYS A 179 -2.78 23.92 -12.73
C LYS A 179 -3.60 24.75 -11.76
N ILE A 180 -4.60 24.19 -11.10
CA ILE A 180 -5.62 24.98 -10.42
C ILE A 180 -5.47 24.99 -8.89
N HIS A 181 -4.74 24.07 -8.27
CA HIS A 181 -4.67 23.98 -6.83
C HIS A 181 -3.30 23.53 -6.30
N SER A 182 -2.91 24.14 -5.17
CA SER A 182 -1.63 23.95 -4.48
C SER A 182 -1.50 22.66 -3.67
N TYR A 183 -2.54 21.81 -3.62
CA TYR A 183 -2.48 20.56 -2.85
C TYR A 183 -2.48 19.35 -3.78
N PRO A 184 -1.40 18.55 -3.77
CA PRO A 184 -1.32 17.35 -4.59
C PRO A 184 -2.33 16.29 -4.12
N THR A 185 -2.77 15.43 -5.04
CA THR A 185 -3.52 14.22 -4.69
C THR A 185 -2.71 13.37 -3.73
N SER A 186 -3.35 12.91 -2.65
CA SER A 186 -2.74 11.99 -1.67
C SER A 186 -3.63 10.77 -1.48
N PHE A 187 -3.26 9.68 -2.14
CA PHE A 187 -3.98 8.42 -1.97
C PHE A 187 -3.67 7.80 -0.62
N VAL A 188 -4.72 7.40 0.10
CA VAL A 188 -4.62 6.78 1.42
C VAL A 188 -5.02 5.32 1.38
N ASP A 189 -5.84 4.93 0.40
CA ASP A 189 -6.28 3.57 0.23
C ASP A 189 -6.68 3.26 -1.21
N VAL A 190 -6.73 1.97 -1.54
CA VAL A 190 -7.18 1.44 -2.83
C VAL A 190 -8.03 0.20 -2.62
N ALA A 191 -8.98 -0.02 -3.55
CA ALA A 191 -9.77 -1.23 -3.63
C ALA A 191 -9.92 -1.67 -5.09
N VAL A 192 -9.82 -2.97 -5.35
CA VAL A 192 -9.89 -3.54 -6.71
C VAL A 192 -11.15 -4.37 -6.88
N THR A 193 -11.85 -4.18 -8.00
CA THR A 193 -13.05 -4.98 -8.34
C THR A 193 -12.68 -6.37 -8.88
N GLU A 194 -13.70 -7.24 -9.03
CA GLU A 194 -13.54 -8.55 -9.66
C GLU A 194 -13.04 -8.43 -11.12
N GLU A 195 -13.42 -7.36 -11.83
CA GLU A 195 -13.00 -7.05 -13.20
C GLU A 195 -11.63 -6.33 -13.28
N GLU A 196 -10.97 -6.16 -12.13
CA GLU A 196 -9.66 -5.48 -12.00
C GLU A 196 -9.67 -3.98 -12.31
N PHE A 197 -10.79 -3.29 -12.15
CA PHE A 197 -10.80 -1.85 -12.02
C PHE A 197 -10.31 -1.44 -10.63
N LEU A 198 -9.51 -0.37 -10.57
CA LEU A 198 -8.95 0.12 -9.31
C LEU A 198 -9.64 1.42 -8.88
N PHE A 199 -10.21 1.41 -7.69
CA PHE A 199 -10.61 2.62 -6.99
C PHE A 199 -9.48 3.11 -6.09
N ALA A 200 -9.13 4.40 -6.16
CA ALA A 200 -8.09 5.03 -5.34
C ALA A 200 -8.66 6.24 -4.59
N LEU A 201 -8.57 6.22 -3.27
CA LEU A 201 -9.15 7.21 -2.36
C LEU A 201 -8.18 8.35 -2.10
N ASP A 202 -8.52 9.56 -2.55
CA ASP A 202 -7.78 10.81 -2.29
C ASP A 202 -8.29 11.48 -1.00
N ALA A 203 -7.52 11.40 0.07
CA ALA A 203 -7.88 12.02 1.34
C ALA A 203 -7.80 13.55 1.32
N THR A 204 -6.97 14.15 0.45
CA THR A 204 -6.77 15.60 0.39
C THR A 204 -8.03 16.32 -0.03
N LYS A 205 -8.71 15.83 -1.06
CA LYS A 205 -9.91 16.46 -1.64
C LYS A 205 -11.18 15.61 -1.46
N GLY A 206 -11.09 14.45 -0.76
CA GLY A 206 -12.21 13.55 -0.53
C GLY A 206 -12.79 12.99 -1.83
N ARG A 207 -11.92 12.54 -2.75
CA ARG A 207 -12.34 12.06 -4.06
C ARG A 207 -11.92 10.60 -4.25
N ILE A 208 -12.66 9.92 -5.09
CA ILE A 208 -12.35 8.56 -5.53
C ILE A 208 -12.06 8.61 -7.03
N PHE A 209 -10.90 8.08 -7.41
CA PHE A 209 -10.47 7.90 -8.79
C PHE A 209 -10.69 6.45 -9.19
N LEU A 210 -11.31 6.23 -10.34
CA LEU A 210 -11.42 4.92 -10.98
C LEU A 210 -10.40 4.80 -12.11
N TYR A 211 -9.64 3.72 -12.10
CA TYR A 211 -8.67 3.37 -13.13
C TYR A 211 -9.04 2.03 -13.79
N ASP A 212 -8.79 1.93 -15.09
CA ASP A 212 -8.92 0.67 -15.82
C ASP A 212 -7.72 -0.27 -15.60
N THR A 213 -7.76 -1.43 -16.21
CA THR A 213 -6.70 -2.45 -16.11
C THR A 213 -5.34 -2.00 -16.68
N GLU A 214 -5.34 -0.96 -17.51
CA GLU A 214 -4.13 -0.37 -18.10
C GLU A 214 -3.59 0.80 -17.27
N GLY A 215 -4.30 1.19 -16.20
CA GLY A 215 -3.96 2.31 -15.33
C GLY A 215 -4.34 3.66 -15.90
N SER A 216 -5.29 3.69 -16.85
CA SER A 216 -5.86 4.93 -17.34
C SER A 216 -7.02 5.39 -16.44
N PRO A 217 -7.10 6.69 -16.08
CA PRO A 217 -8.20 7.19 -15.28
C PRO A 217 -9.49 7.20 -16.12
N VAL A 218 -10.53 6.56 -15.61
CA VAL A 218 -11.84 6.45 -16.25
C VAL A 218 -12.80 7.50 -15.71
N PHE A 219 -12.80 7.66 -14.39
CA PHE A 219 -13.79 8.48 -13.71
C PHE A 219 -13.26 9.02 -12.38
N VAL A 220 -13.76 10.18 -11.95
CA VAL A 220 -13.47 10.80 -10.65
C VAL A 220 -14.77 11.30 -10.04
N PHE A 221 -15.05 10.94 -8.80
CA PHE A 221 -16.24 11.37 -8.10
C PHE A 221 -15.97 11.67 -6.63
N GLY A 222 -16.99 12.20 -5.93
CA GLY A 222 -16.87 12.63 -4.54
C GLY A 222 -16.31 14.05 -4.42
N GLY A 223 -16.04 14.42 -3.20
CA GLY A 223 -15.49 15.71 -2.80
C GLY A 223 -15.42 15.83 -1.29
N LYS A 224 -14.70 16.81 -0.78
CA LYS A 224 -14.61 17.05 0.66
C LYS A 224 -15.85 17.78 1.15
N GLY A 225 -16.54 17.22 2.12
CA GLY A 225 -17.76 17.85 2.68
C GLY A 225 -18.54 16.90 3.58
N THR A 226 -19.71 17.37 4.01
CA THR A 226 -20.65 16.62 4.86
C THR A 226 -21.99 16.35 4.16
N GLN A 227 -22.10 16.74 2.91
CA GLN A 227 -23.30 16.52 2.09
C GLN A 227 -23.28 15.11 1.48
N LYS A 228 -24.45 14.64 1.02
CA LYS A 228 -24.54 13.36 0.31
C LYS A 228 -23.64 13.37 -0.93
N GLY A 229 -22.85 12.31 -1.09
CA GLY A 229 -21.86 12.18 -2.17
C GLY A 229 -20.52 12.87 -1.90
N THR A 230 -20.31 13.35 -0.67
CA THR A 230 -19.02 13.90 -0.22
C THR A 230 -18.50 13.15 1.00
N PHE A 231 -17.20 13.32 1.29
CA PHE A 231 -16.51 12.67 2.40
C PHE A 231 -15.85 13.71 3.30
N ALA A 232 -16.13 13.66 4.60
CA ALA A 232 -15.55 14.60 5.55
C ALA A 232 -14.07 14.27 5.84
N ILE A 233 -13.81 13.01 6.21
CA ILE A 233 -12.46 12.48 6.53
C ILE A 233 -12.41 11.04 6.00
N PRO A 234 -12.18 10.84 4.69
CA PRO A 234 -12.10 9.51 4.13
C PRO A 234 -10.81 8.82 4.59
N ALA A 235 -10.91 7.60 5.07
CA ALA A 235 -9.79 6.85 5.66
C ALA A 235 -9.52 5.51 4.96
N ALA A 236 -10.57 4.85 4.45
CA ALA A 236 -10.47 3.56 3.78
C ALA A 236 -11.52 3.45 2.69
N ILE A 237 -11.29 2.55 1.75
CA ILE A 237 -12.21 2.18 0.67
C ILE A 237 -12.17 0.67 0.49
N ASP A 238 -13.33 0.10 0.18
CA ASP A 238 -13.47 -1.31 -0.18
C ASP A 238 -14.51 -1.45 -1.30
N THR A 239 -14.51 -2.59 -1.97
CA THR A 239 -15.47 -2.90 -3.03
C THR A 239 -16.21 -4.19 -2.75
N ASP A 240 -17.50 -4.18 -2.99
CA ASP A 240 -18.35 -5.36 -3.12
C ASP A 240 -18.82 -5.47 -4.57
N LYS A 241 -19.44 -6.59 -4.94
CA LYS A 241 -19.90 -6.87 -6.32
C LYS A 241 -20.71 -5.73 -6.93
N ASP A 242 -21.49 -5.04 -6.12
CA ASP A 242 -22.46 -4.03 -6.56
C ASP A 242 -22.19 -2.63 -6.00
N SER A 243 -21.13 -2.44 -5.19
CA SER A 243 -20.91 -1.15 -4.52
C SER A 243 -19.44 -0.89 -4.16
N VAL A 244 -19.14 0.38 -3.95
CA VAL A 244 -17.89 0.87 -3.34
C VAL A 244 -18.24 1.36 -1.94
N LEU A 245 -17.57 0.84 -0.93
CA LEU A 245 -17.79 1.10 0.49
C LEU A 245 -16.76 2.11 1.06
#